data_50477f40aea3d8a1f6060c2d28fcd204
#
_entry.id   50477f40aea3d8a1f6060c2d28fcd204
#
_cell.length_a   1.000
_cell.length_b   1.000
_cell.length_c   1.000
_cell.angle_alpha   90.00
_cell.angle_beta   90.00
_cell.angle_gamma   90.00
#
_symmetry.space_group_name_H-M   'P 1'
#
loop_
_entity.id
_entity.type
_entity.pdbx_description
1 polymer ?
#
loop_
_entity_poly.entity_id
_entity_poly.type
_entity_poly.pdbx_seq_one_letter_code
_entity_poly.pdbx_strand_id
1 'polypeptide(L)'
;MTAYAIFDVRIDDAEQYAEFMRGVKPALEAAGATYLARGGAHKVYEGDWEPRRIVLIAFPSVAAFEAFYTGATYQGLKAIRDGCNSARLVCVEGVAQPRANRRPSPDRACLAC
;
A
#
# COMPACT_ATOMS: atom_id res chain seq x y z
N MET A 1 3.55 14.81 -5.55
CA MET A 1 4.51 13.92 -4.90
C MET A 1 3.88 12.57 -4.67
N THR A 2 4.65 11.54 -4.87
CA THR A 2 4.17 10.18 -4.70
C THR A 2 3.71 9.95 -3.27
N ALA A 3 2.64 9.20 -3.11
CA ALA A 3 2.17 8.77 -1.81
C ALA A 3 2.26 7.26 -1.73
N TYR A 4 2.54 6.76 -0.55
CA TYR A 4 2.69 5.32 -0.34
C TYR A 4 1.62 4.84 0.62
N ALA A 5 0.83 3.89 0.16
CA ALA A 5 -0.17 3.25 0.99
C ALA A 5 0.42 1.93 1.49
N ILE A 6 0.46 1.77 2.79
CA ILE A 6 1.08 0.61 3.42
C ILE A 6 -0.01 -0.14 4.17
N PHE A 7 -0.22 -1.38 3.75
CA PHE A 7 -1.22 -2.26 4.35
C PHE A 7 -0.53 -3.37 5.12
N ASP A 8 -1.08 -3.69 6.27
CA ASP A 8 -0.74 -4.92 6.99
C ASP A 8 -2.04 -5.71 7.08
N VAL A 9 -2.12 -6.83 6.38
CA VAL A 9 -3.37 -7.54 6.15
C VAL A 9 -3.32 -8.92 6.76
N ARG A 10 -4.37 -9.29 7.51
CA ARG A 10 -4.58 -10.65 7.93
C ARG A 10 -5.76 -11.21 7.13
N ILE A 11 -5.51 -12.27 6.39
CA ILE A 11 -6.54 -12.87 5.53
C ILE A 11 -7.18 -14.03 6.27
N ASP A 12 -8.49 -13.94 6.49
CA ASP A 12 -9.24 -14.98 7.17
C ASP A 12 -9.95 -15.91 6.19
N ASP A 13 -10.29 -15.42 5.00
CA ASP A 13 -10.95 -16.19 3.97
C ASP A 13 -10.29 -15.89 2.64
N ALA A 14 -9.46 -16.81 2.19
CA ALA A 14 -8.64 -16.58 1.00
C ALA A 14 -9.48 -16.47 -0.27
N GLU A 15 -10.59 -17.21 -0.36
CA GLU A 15 -11.42 -17.15 -1.56
C GLU A 15 -12.11 -15.79 -1.68
N GLN A 16 -12.66 -15.31 -0.59
CA GLN A 16 -13.33 -14.02 -0.59
C GLN A 16 -12.31 -12.90 -0.81
N TYR A 17 -11.12 -13.06 -0.25
CA TYR A 17 -10.07 -12.09 -0.46
C TYR A 17 -9.65 -12.04 -1.93
N ALA A 18 -9.61 -13.19 -2.59
CA ALA A 18 -9.29 -13.24 -4.02
C ALA A 18 -10.34 -12.50 -4.84
N GLU A 19 -11.60 -12.58 -4.44
CA GLU A 19 -12.66 -11.84 -5.10
C GLU A 19 -12.44 -10.34 -4.94
N PHE A 20 -12.06 -9.90 -3.73
CA PHE A 20 -11.74 -8.51 -3.50
C PHE A 20 -10.57 -8.07 -4.40
N MET A 21 -9.54 -8.89 -4.49
CA MET A 21 -8.36 -8.55 -5.32
C MET A 21 -8.72 -8.41 -6.78
N ARG A 22 -9.60 -9.27 -7.30
CA ARG A 22 -10.01 -9.16 -8.69
C ARG A 22 -10.73 -7.85 -8.98
N GLY A 23 -11.49 -7.35 -8.01
CA GLY A 23 -12.20 -6.09 -8.20
C GLY A 23 -11.32 -4.88 -7.99
N VAL A 24 -10.35 -4.98 -7.07
CA VAL A 24 -9.55 -3.81 -6.74
C VAL A 24 -8.44 -3.54 -7.76
N LYS A 25 -7.98 -4.57 -8.46
CA LYS A 25 -6.89 -4.40 -9.39
C LYS A 25 -7.18 -3.36 -10.48
N PRO A 26 -8.31 -3.46 -11.22
CA PRO A 26 -8.59 -2.42 -12.21
C PRO A 26 -8.85 -1.05 -11.58
N ALA A 27 -9.38 -1.01 -10.36
CA ALA A 27 -9.59 0.27 -9.70
C ALA A 27 -8.25 0.94 -9.36
N LEU A 28 -7.28 0.15 -8.94
CA LEU A 28 -5.94 0.68 -8.67
C LEU A 28 -5.28 1.18 -9.96
N GLU A 29 -5.43 0.43 -11.04
CA GLU A 29 -4.87 0.85 -12.31
C GLU A 29 -5.49 2.15 -12.78
N ALA A 30 -6.79 2.29 -12.61
CA ALA A 30 -7.48 3.53 -12.99
C ALA A 30 -7.03 4.71 -12.14
N ALA A 31 -6.62 4.45 -10.90
CA ALA A 31 -6.14 5.50 -10.01
C ALA A 31 -4.67 5.84 -10.25
N GLY A 32 -4.01 5.15 -11.17
CA GLY A 32 -2.60 5.38 -11.42
C GLY A 32 -1.69 4.76 -10.38
N ALA A 33 -2.20 3.80 -9.64
CA ALA A 33 -1.44 3.17 -8.55
C ALA A 33 -0.58 2.03 -9.07
N THR A 34 0.52 1.77 -8.38
CA THR A 34 1.45 0.71 -8.74
C THR A 34 1.80 -0.10 -7.49
N TYR A 35 1.72 -1.41 -7.59
CA TYR A 35 2.20 -2.28 -6.52
C TYR A 35 3.72 -2.22 -6.46
N LEU A 36 4.24 -1.97 -5.27
CA LEU A 36 5.68 -2.02 -5.01
C LEU A 36 6.06 -3.29 -4.25
N ALA A 37 5.16 -3.74 -3.38
CA ALA A 37 5.33 -5.01 -2.69
C ALA A 37 3.95 -5.56 -2.42
N ARG A 38 3.80 -6.87 -2.52
CA ARG A 38 2.50 -7.49 -2.33
C ARG A 38 2.69 -8.87 -1.73
N GLY A 39 2.77 -8.90 -0.40
CA GLY A 39 2.87 -10.16 0.31
C GLY A 39 4.20 -10.86 0.18
N GLY A 40 5.25 -10.12 -0.13
CA GLY A 40 6.57 -10.72 -0.22
C GLY A 40 7.13 -11.10 1.15
N ALA A 41 8.25 -11.81 1.12
CA ALA A 41 8.93 -12.20 2.34
C ALA A 41 9.36 -10.95 3.09
N HIS A 42 9.22 -10.99 4.41
CA HIS A 42 9.60 -9.84 5.23
C HIS A 42 10.20 -10.34 6.54
N LYS A 43 10.90 -9.45 7.21
CA LYS A 43 11.50 -9.77 8.49
C LYS A 43 11.55 -8.49 9.32
N VAL A 44 11.13 -8.60 10.58
CA VAL A 44 11.18 -7.47 11.49
C VAL A 44 12.57 -7.41 12.10
N TYR A 45 13.18 -6.25 12.03
CA TYR A 45 14.53 -6.05 12.57
C TYR A 45 14.50 -5.36 13.91
N GLU A 46 13.46 -4.61 14.21
CA GLU A 46 13.35 -3.90 15.49
C GLU A 46 11.89 -3.81 15.87
N GLY A 47 11.63 -3.84 17.15
CA GLY A 47 10.30 -3.67 17.67
C GLY A 47 9.53 -4.96 17.77
N ASP A 48 8.34 -4.86 18.33
CA ASP A 48 7.49 -6.03 18.58
C ASP A 48 6.34 -6.14 17.59
N TRP A 49 6.42 -5.44 16.48
CA TRP A 49 5.42 -5.52 15.42
C TRP A 49 5.53 -6.87 14.72
N GLU A 50 4.40 -7.55 14.54
CA GLU A 50 4.36 -8.83 13.85
C GLU A 50 3.42 -8.72 12.66
N PRO A 51 3.89 -8.14 11.56
CA PRO A 51 3.04 -7.98 10.39
C PRO A 51 2.74 -9.34 9.76
N ARG A 52 1.55 -9.46 9.18
CA ARG A 52 1.12 -10.69 8.54
C ARG A 52 1.41 -10.67 7.06
N ARG A 53 0.83 -9.71 6.36
CA ARG A 53 1.03 -9.60 4.92
C ARG A 53 1.16 -8.11 4.60
N ILE A 54 2.32 -7.71 4.13
CA ILE A 54 2.57 -6.31 3.84
C ILE A 54 2.33 -6.06 2.37
N VAL A 55 1.50 -5.06 2.08
CA VAL A 55 1.26 -4.60 0.71
C VAL A 55 1.63 -3.13 0.65
N LEU A 56 2.46 -2.78 -0.31
CA LEU A 56 2.92 -1.41 -0.49
C LEU A 56 2.53 -0.96 -1.88
N ILE A 57 1.79 0.13 -1.94
CA ILE A 57 1.26 0.65 -3.20
C ILE A 57 1.60 2.11 -3.33
N ALA A 58 2.15 2.50 -4.48
CA ALA A 58 2.45 3.90 -4.76
C ALA A 58 1.30 4.52 -5.53
N PHE A 59 0.87 5.70 -5.08
CA PHE A 59 -0.14 6.51 -5.77
C PHE A 59 0.51 7.80 -6.26
N PRO A 60 -0.04 8.43 -7.29
CA PRO A 60 0.56 9.68 -7.78
C PRO A 60 0.63 10.78 -6.74
N SER A 61 -0.30 10.79 -5.78
CA SER A 61 -0.33 11.81 -4.74
C SER A 61 -1.22 11.33 -3.61
N VAL A 62 -1.15 12.02 -2.47
CA VAL A 62 -2.08 11.76 -1.37
C VAL A 62 -3.51 12.02 -1.81
N ALA A 63 -3.72 13.09 -2.59
CA ALA A 63 -5.06 13.39 -3.09
C ALA A 63 -5.60 12.27 -3.97
N ALA A 64 -4.74 11.68 -4.80
CA ALA A 64 -5.16 10.55 -5.64
C ALA A 64 -5.53 9.34 -4.78
N PHE A 65 -4.75 9.10 -3.72
CA PHE A 65 -5.08 8.01 -2.80
C PHE A 65 -6.42 8.26 -2.13
N GLU A 66 -6.65 9.48 -1.64
CA GLU A 66 -7.89 9.80 -0.95
C GLU A 66 -9.10 9.68 -1.87
N ALA A 67 -8.95 10.13 -3.11
CA ALA A 67 -10.04 9.99 -4.08
C ALA A 67 -10.36 8.52 -4.34
N PHE A 68 -9.33 7.69 -4.43
CA PHE A 68 -9.51 6.26 -4.60
C PHE A 68 -10.19 5.66 -3.36
N TYR A 69 -9.68 5.98 -2.19
CA TYR A 69 -10.14 5.35 -0.95
C TYR A 69 -11.60 5.72 -0.65
N THR A 70 -11.96 6.97 -0.84
CA THR A 70 -13.31 7.42 -0.51
C THR A 70 -14.31 7.20 -1.64
N GLY A 71 -13.82 6.76 -2.80
CA GLY A 71 -14.70 6.53 -3.95
C GLY A 71 -15.64 5.35 -3.74
N ALA A 72 -16.76 5.38 -4.44
CA ALA A 72 -17.78 4.34 -4.27
C ALA A 72 -17.25 2.97 -4.66
N THR A 73 -16.38 2.90 -5.66
CA THR A 73 -15.84 1.62 -6.11
C THR A 73 -15.06 0.93 -5.01
N TYR A 74 -14.12 1.65 -4.39
CA TYR A 74 -13.31 1.04 -3.35
C TYR A 74 -14.13 0.75 -2.11
N GLN A 75 -15.04 1.65 -1.74
CA GLN A 75 -15.86 1.44 -0.55
C GLN A 75 -16.74 0.20 -0.70
N GLY A 76 -17.24 -0.05 -1.90
CA GLY A 76 -18.00 -1.28 -2.17
C GLY A 76 -17.12 -2.52 -2.07
N LEU A 77 -15.90 -2.45 -2.58
CA LEU A 77 -14.96 -3.56 -2.48
C LEU A 77 -14.49 -3.76 -1.04
N LYS A 78 -14.36 -2.68 -0.28
CA LYS A 78 -13.97 -2.76 1.11
C LYS A 78 -14.96 -3.57 1.93
N ALA A 79 -16.24 -3.51 1.58
CA ALA A 79 -17.24 -4.32 2.28
C ALA A 79 -16.95 -5.81 2.12
N ILE A 80 -16.49 -6.23 0.94
CA ILE A 80 -16.08 -7.62 0.72
C ILE A 80 -14.85 -7.93 1.57
N ARG A 81 -13.87 -7.04 1.53
CA ARG A 81 -12.63 -7.25 2.27
C ARG A 81 -12.87 -7.34 3.77
N ASP A 82 -13.72 -6.46 4.30
CA ASP A 82 -13.98 -6.42 5.73
C ASP A 82 -14.62 -7.69 6.24
N GLY A 83 -15.26 -8.44 5.37
CA GLY A 83 -15.86 -9.71 5.76
C GLY A 83 -14.85 -10.86 5.76
N CYS A 84 -13.66 -10.70 5.20
CA CYS A 84 -12.72 -11.80 5.03
C CYS A 84 -11.34 -11.51 5.60
N ASN A 85 -11.10 -10.31 6.10
CA ASN A 85 -9.78 -10.00 6.65
C ASN A 85 -9.88 -8.84 7.62
N SER A 86 -8.76 -8.55 8.26
CA SER A 86 -8.57 -7.30 8.98
C SER A 86 -7.29 -6.67 8.47
N ALA A 87 -7.28 -5.35 8.42
CA ALA A 87 -6.15 -4.66 7.85
C ALA A 87 -5.86 -3.38 8.60
N ARG A 88 -4.60 -3.04 8.65
CA ARG A 88 -4.14 -1.74 9.09
C ARG A 88 -3.61 -1.04 7.88
N LEU A 89 -3.94 0.23 7.73
CA LEU A 89 -3.58 0.99 6.54
C LEU A 89 -3.12 2.37 6.94
N VAL A 90 -1.99 2.77 6.41
CA VAL A 90 -1.51 4.13 6.56
C VAL A 90 -1.02 4.61 5.21
N CYS A 91 -1.27 5.87 4.91
CA CYS A 91 -0.75 6.48 3.69
C CYS A 91 0.20 7.60 4.08
N VAL A 92 1.39 7.58 3.52
CA VAL A 92 2.40 8.58 3.84
C VAL A 92 2.86 9.22 2.54
N GLU A 93 3.00 10.54 2.58
CA GLU A 93 3.51 11.27 1.43
C GLU A 93 5.00 11.04 1.31
N GLY A 94 5.46 10.79 0.10
CA GLY A 94 6.87 10.57 -0.15
C GLY A 94 7.65 11.87 -0.07
N VAL A 95 8.95 11.74 -0.03
CA VAL A 95 9.81 12.92 -0.04
C VAL A 95 9.80 13.52 -1.44
N ALA A 96 9.96 14.83 -1.51
CA ALA A 96 10.06 15.49 -2.79
C ALA A 96 11.29 14.98 -3.50
N GLN A 97 11.09 14.54 -4.75
CA GLN A 97 12.19 14.02 -5.55
C GLN A 97 12.78 15.16 -6.36
N PRO A 98 14.05 15.49 -6.14
CA PRO A 98 14.71 16.43 -7.04
C PRO A 98 14.80 15.75 -8.41
N ARG A 99 15.61 16.26 -9.29
CA ARG A 99 15.67 15.70 -10.62
C ARG A 99 15.84 14.19 -10.57
N ALA A 100 15.30 13.54 -11.56
CA ALA A 100 15.31 12.09 -11.59
C ALA A 100 16.69 11.50 -11.53
N ASN A 101 17.67 12.22 -12.07
CA ASN A 101 19.02 11.70 -12.09
C ASN A 101 19.72 11.84 -10.76
N ARG A 102 19.13 12.50 -9.81
CA ARG A 102 19.74 12.70 -8.53
C ARG A 102 19.76 11.41 -7.77
N ARG A 103 20.89 11.08 -7.26
CA ARG A 103 21.01 9.88 -6.47
C ARG A 103 21.42 10.23 -5.06
N PRO A 104 20.83 9.57 -4.06
CA PRO A 104 21.26 9.79 -2.69
C PRO A 104 22.66 9.24 -2.52
N SER A 105 23.42 9.84 -1.64
CA SER A 105 24.72 9.27 -1.33
C SER A 105 24.51 8.10 -0.38
N PRO A 106 25.43 7.13 -0.40
CA PRO A 106 25.27 5.95 0.44
C PRO A 106 25.18 6.24 1.93
N ASP A 107 25.95 7.20 2.40
CA ASP A 107 25.89 7.49 3.83
C ASP A 107 24.56 8.08 4.23
N ARG A 108 23.89 8.74 3.33
CA ARG A 108 22.60 9.25 3.67
C ARG A 108 21.63 8.13 3.92
N ALA A 109 21.75 7.07 3.18
CA ALA A 109 20.88 5.93 3.38
C ALA A 109 21.04 5.37 4.78
N CYS A 110 22.25 5.38 5.29
CA CYS A 110 22.48 4.93 6.64
C CYS A 110 21.74 5.75 7.66
N LEU A 111 21.68 7.02 7.41
CA LEU A 111 21.06 7.91 8.39
C LEU A 111 19.58 7.80 8.42
N ALA A 112 19.00 7.14 7.46
CA ALA A 112 17.56 6.95 7.46
C ALA A 112 17.12 6.10 8.63
N CYS A 113 18.01 5.49 9.27
CA CYS A 113 17.69 4.66 10.44
C CYS A 113 17.18 5.47 11.63
#